data_c78a1784fe1d35ac8fad1a70b4af1242
#
_entry.id   c78a1784fe1d35ac8fad1a70b4af1242
#
_cell.length_a   1.000
_cell.length_b   1.000
_cell.length_c   1.000
_cell.angle_alpha   90.00
_cell.angle_beta   90.00
_cell.angle_gamma   90.00
#
_symmetry.space_group_name_H-M   'P 1'
#
loop_
_entity.id
_entity.type
_entity.pdbx_description
1 polymer ?
#
loop_
_entity_poly.entity_id
_entity_poly.type
_entity_poly.pdbx_seq_one_letter_code
_entity_poly.pdbx_strand_id
1 'polypeptide(L)'
;IKQMVAAHDVGKAVNPLSVEGQIEGGVVMSMGYALTERYPIDENCRPTVKFGTLGLFRANQIPEIKPIIVEKPGLNVGGGAIGIGEITSIPTAPAIAEAYRRYDGELRTELPLKNTPYAKK
;
A
#
# COMPACT_ATOMS: atom_id res chain seq x y z
N ILE A 1 11.88 5.33 -1.86
CA ILE A 1 11.40 5.07 -0.47
C ILE A 1 12.49 4.28 0.24
N LYS A 2 12.90 4.74 1.42
CA LYS A 2 13.90 4.03 2.24
C LYS A 2 13.26 3.11 3.27
N GLN A 3 12.15 3.53 3.86
CA GLN A 3 11.43 2.79 4.90
C GLN A 3 9.96 3.16 4.87
N MET A 4 9.12 2.19 5.20
CA MET A 4 7.68 2.37 5.47
C MET A 4 7.38 1.88 6.87
N VAL A 5 6.70 2.69 7.67
CA VAL A 5 6.19 2.29 8.99
C VAL A 5 4.68 2.25 8.90
N ALA A 6 4.08 1.12 9.23
CA ALA A 6 2.64 0.91 9.10
C ALA A 6 2.05 0.37 10.41
N ALA A 7 1.26 1.20 11.08
CA ALA A 7 0.59 0.85 12.33
C ALA A 7 -0.90 0.61 12.06
N HIS A 8 -1.40 -0.55 12.51
CA HIS A 8 -2.81 -0.92 12.35
C HIS A 8 -3.38 -1.44 13.65
N ASP A 9 -4.56 -0.93 14.00
CA ASP A 9 -5.35 -1.51 15.08
C ASP A 9 -6.07 -2.77 14.56
N VAL A 10 -5.78 -3.87 15.17
CA VAL A 10 -6.31 -5.19 14.82
C VAL A 10 -7.22 -5.76 15.92
N GLY A 11 -7.56 -4.93 16.92
CA GLY A 11 -8.23 -5.38 18.11
C GLY A 11 -7.36 -6.38 18.86
N LYS A 12 -7.64 -7.68 18.71
CA LYS A 12 -6.80 -8.76 19.23
C LYS A 12 -6.09 -9.47 18.08
N ALA A 13 -4.78 -9.49 18.09
CA ALA A 13 -3.99 -10.25 17.13
C ALA A 13 -4.08 -11.75 17.42
N VAL A 14 -4.90 -12.47 16.67
CA VAL A 14 -5.07 -13.93 16.80
C VAL A 14 -3.79 -14.67 16.38
N ASN A 15 -3.16 -14.18 15.31
CA ASN A 15 -1.87 -14.68 14.85
C ASN A 15 -0.98 -13.48 14.46
N PRO A 16 -0.12 -12.99 15.33
CA PRO A 16 0.71 -11.81 15.08
C PRO A 16 1.54 -11.91 13.81
N LEU A 17 2.17 -13.04 13.53
CA LEU A 17 2.99 -13.22 12.33
C LEU A 17 2.16 -13.08 11.04
N SER A 18 0.96 -13.64 11.03
CA SER A 18 0.05 -13.46 9.88
C SER A 18 -0.44 -12.01 9.75
N VAL A 19 -0.63 -11.31 10.86
CA VAL A 19 -0.99 -9.89 10.89
C VAL A 19 0.13 -9.05 10.28
N GLU A 20 1.37 -9.27 10.67
CA GLU A 20 2.54 -8.59 10.10
C GLU A 20 2.62 -8.82 8.60
N GLY A 21 2.48 -10.07 8.14
CA GLY A 21 2.48 -10.41 6.72
C GLY A 21 1.36 -9.72 5.93
N GLN A 22 0.16 -9.54 6.51
CA GLN A 22 -0.92 -8.78 5.88
C GLN A 22 -0.60 -7.28 5.81
N ILE A 23 0.00 -6.71 6.84
CA ILE A 23 0.44 -5.30 6.85
C ILE A 23 1.50 -5.08 5.76
N GLU A 24 2.53 -5.91 5.71
CA GLU A 24 3.59 -5.82 4.71
C GLU A 24 3.04 -5.95 3.27
N GLY A 25 2.19 -6.95 3.04
CA GLY A 25 1.56 -7.18 1.74
C GLY A 25 0.68 -6.02 1.29
N GLY A 26 -0.13 -5.46 2.19
CA GLY A 26 -0.97 -4.30 1.92
C GLY A 26 -0.15 -3.04 1.60
N VAL A 27 0.93 -2.81 2.32
CA VAL A 27 1.86 -1.70 2.05
C VAL A 27 2.46 -1.84 0.65
N VAL A 28 2.99 -3.00 0.28
CA VAL A 28 3.58 -3.24 -1.05
C VAL A 28 2.56 -3.06 -2.16
N MET A 29 1.35 -3.59 -1.99
CA MET A 29 0.26 -3.41 -2.95
C MET A 29 -0.03 -1.92 -3.18
N SER A 30 -0.16 -1.17 -2.11
CA SER A 30 -0.50 0.25 -2.18
C SER A 30 0.66 1.11 -2.70
N MET A 31 1.90 0.74 -2.43
CA MET A 31 3.07 1.35 -3.09
C MET A 31 2.99 1.19 -4.61
N GLY A 32 2.58 0.02 -5.08
CA GLY A 32 2.44 -0.28 -6.50
C GLY A 32 1.48 0.68 -7.19
N TYR A 33 0.24 0.74 -6.76
CA TYR A 33 -0.73 1.63 -7.41
C TYR A 33 -0.47 3.12 -7.14
N ALA A 34 0.23 3.46 -6.06
CA ALA A 34 0.64 4.83 -5.83
C ALA A 34 1.72 5.32 -6.80
N LEU A 35 2.64 4.46 -7.24
CA LEU A 35 3.88 4.88 -7.88
C LEU A 35 4.10 4.32 -9.29
N THR A 36 3.72 3.08 -9.55
CA THR A 36 4.21 2.34 -10.74
C THR A 36 3.15 1.60 -11.52
N GLU A 37 2.06 1.20 -10.89
CA GLU A 37 1.07 0.33 -11.53
C GLU A 37 0.12 1.13 -12.42
N ARG A 38 -0.07 0.64 -13.65
CA ARG A 38 -1.11 1.11 -14.56
C ARG A 38 -1.80 -0.07 -15.21
N TYR A 39 -3.11 0.02 -15.27
CA TYR A 39 -3.97 -0.96 -15.92
C TYR A 39 -4.74 -0.30 -17.08
N PRO A 40 -4.05 0.08 -18.19
CA PRO A 40 -4.69 0.71 -19.31
C PRO A 40 -5.62 -0.28 -20.03
N ILE A 41 -6.77 0.23 -20.44
CA ILE A 41 -7.76 -0.51 -21.21
C ILE A 41 -7.99 0.19 -22.54
N ASP A 42 -8.35 -0.55 -23.58
CA ASP A 42 -8.74 -0.02 -24.88
C ASP A 42 -10.22 0.45 -24.90
N GLU A 43 -10.67 0.94 -26.03
CA GLU A 43 -12.06 1.38 -26.27
C GLU A 43 -13.11 0.27 -26.08
N ASN A 44 -12.69 -1.00 -26.13
CA ASN A 44 -13.55 -2.16 -25.92
C ASN A 44 -13.45 -2.71 -24.49
N CYS A 45 -12.88 -1.93 -23.56
CA CYS A 45 -12.64 -2.30 -22.15
C CYS A 45 -11.71 -3.51 -21.98
N ARG A 46 -10.81 -3.78 -22.94
CA ARG A 46 -9.84 -4.87 -22.85
C ARG A 46 -8.50 -4.35 -22.32
N PRO A 47 -7.83 -5.10 -21.42
CA PRO A 47 -6.50 -4.75 -20.97
C PRO A 47 -5.50 -4.71 -22.13
N THR A 48 -4.72 -3.63 -22.21
CA THR A 48 -3.67 -3.47 -23.23
C THR A 48 -2.29 -3.87 -22.74
N VAL A 49 -2.17 -4.27 -21.47
CA VAL A 49 -0.93 -4.70 -20.84
C VAL A 49 -1.04 -6.13 -20.31
N LYS A 50 0.10 -6.82 -20.27
CA LYS A 50 0.23 -8.12 -19.63
C LYS A 50 0.59 -7.95 -18.15
N PHE A 51 0.27 -8.94 -17.31
CA PHE A 51 0.57 -8.93 -15.88
C PHE A 51 2.02 -8.53 -15.57
N GLY A 52 3.00 -9.09 -16.26
CA GLY A 52 4.41 -8.78 -16.03
C GLY A 52 4.84 -7.34 -16.39
N THR A 53 3.98 -6.56 -17.06
CA THR A 53 4.24 -5.17 -17.46
C THR A 53 3.37 -4.15 -16.74
N LEU A 54 2.52 -4.58 -15.80
CA LEU A 54 1.67 -3.71 -14.99
C LEU A 54 2.46 -2.68 -14.18
N GLY A 55 3.67 -3.01 -13.78
CA GLY A 55 4.50 -2.16 -12.94
C GLY A 55 4.53 -2.57 -11.47
N LEU A 56 4.20 -3.82 -11.18
CA LEU A 56 4.30 -4.38 -9.82
C LEU A 56 5.72 -4.25 -9.27
N PHE A 57 5.84 -3.91 -8.01
CA PHE A 57 7.13 -3.93 -7.31
C PHE A 57 7.69 -5.34 -7.25
N ARG A 58 8.99 -5.46 -7.53
CA ARG A 58 9.72 -6.71 -7.38
C ARG A 58 10.34 -6.78 -5.99
N ALA A 59 10.64 -7.97 -5.49
CA ALA A 59 11.18 -8.18 -4.16
C ALA A 59 12.42 -7.32 -3.84
N ASN A 60 13.31 -7.14 -4.81
CA ASN A 60 14.52 -6.31 -4.65
C ASN A 60 14.27 -4.79 -4.70
N GLN A 61 13.04 -4.35 -4.91
CA GLN A 61 12.63 -2.94 -4.95
C GLN A 61 11.83 -2.54 -3.71
N ILE A 62 11.47 -3.53 -2.87
CA ILE A 62 10.69 -3.29 -1.67
C ILE A 62 11.61 -2.70 -0.59
N PRO A 63 11.26 -1.54 0.00
CA PRO A 63 12.01 -0.96 1.10
C PRO A 63 11.82 -1.78 2.38
N GLU A 64 12.56 -1.44 3.42
CA GLU A 64 12.26 -1.93 4.76
C GLU A 64 10.83 -1.53 5.15
N ILE A 65 10.02 -2.51 5.53
CA ILE A 65 8.68 -2.28 6.07
C ILE A 65 8.70 -2.66 7.55
N LYS A 66 8.27 -1.73 8.40
CA LYS A 66 8.15 -1.93 9.84
C LYS A 66 6.67 -1.98 10.21
N PRO A 67 6.07 -3.17 10.33
CA PRO A 67 4.71 -3.31 10.83
C PRO A 67 4.65 -3.00 12.31
N ILE A 68 3.57 -2.36 12.75
CA ILE A 68 3.26 -2.12 14.16
C ILE A 68 1.83 -2.60 14.39
N ILE A 69 1.71 -3.65 15.19
CA ILE A 69 0.43 -4.19 15.62
C ILE A 69 -0.06 -3.38 16.80
N VAL A 70 -1.23 -2.76 16.67
CA VAL A 70 -1.93 -2.10 17.75
C VAL A 70 -3.11 -2.96 18.18
N GLU A 71 -3.18 -3.32 19.44
CA GLU A 71 -4.28 -4.08 20.01
C GLU A 71 -5.09 -3.18 20.95
N LYS A 72 -6.21 -2.66 20.43
CA LYS A 72 -7.10 -1.81 21.21
C LYS A 72 -8.33 -2.61 21.67
N PRO A 73 -8.50 -2.84 22.95
CA PRO A 73 -9.67 -3.58 23.46
C PRO A 73 -10.96 -2.79 23.22
N GLY A 74 -12.07 -3.48 23.03
CA GLY A 74 -13.38 -2.84 22.95
C GLY A 74 -14.41 -3.55 22.07
N LEU A 75 -14.03 -4.55 21.28
CA LEU A 75 -14.95 -5.36 20.51
C LEU A 75 -15.28 -6.68 21.24
N ASN A 76 -16.56 -6.97 21.34
CA ASN A 76 -17.07 -8.19 21.98
C ASN A 76 -17.40 -9.31 20.96
N VAL A 77 -17.14 -9.07 19.68
CA VAL A 77 -17.37 -10.03 18.58
C VAL A 77 -16.07 -10.57 18.06
N GLY A 78 -16.06 -11.76 17.47
CA GLY A 78 -14.85 -12.36 16.89
C GLY A 78 -13.70 -12.56 17.88
N GLY A 79 -13.98 -12.72 19.18
CA GLY A 79 -12.95 -12.79 20.21
C GLY A 79 -12.12 -11.50 20.38
N GLY A 80 -12.66 -10.37 19.92
CA GLY A 80 -12.00 -9.05 19.93
C GLY A 80 -11.14 -8.75 18.71
N ALA A 81 -11.04 -9.66 17.73
CA ALA A 81 -10.25 -9.45 16.53
C ALA A 81 -10.99 -8.56 15.51
N ILE A 82 -10.23 -7.73 14.80
CA ILE A 82 -10.71 -6.90 13.69
C ILE A 82 -10.12 -7.46 12.39
N GLY A 83 -10.90 -7.44 11.30
CA GLY A 83 -10.43 -7.83 9.98
C GLY A 83 -9.35 -6.87 9.46
N ILE A 84 -8.25 -7.43 8.92
CA ILE A 84 -7.09 -6.65 8.47
C ILE A 84 -6.71 -6.92 7.00
N GLY A 85 -7.60 -7.52 6.22
CA GLY A 85 -7.30 -7.87 4.83
C GLY A 85 -6.98 -6.66 3.96
N GLU A 86 -7.90 -5.72 3.84
CA GLU A 86 -7.76 -4.58 2.91
C GLU A 86 -7.33 -3.28 3.59
N ILE A 87 -7.61 -3.09 4.88
CA ILE A 87 -7.27 -1.86 5.59
C ILE A 87 -5.78 -1.56 5.58
N THR A 88 -4.95 -2.58 5.44
CA THR A 88 -3.49 -2.47 5.41
C THR A 88 -2.96 -1.73 4.17
N SER A 89 -3.74 -1.71 3.08
CA SER A 89 -3.38 -0.99 1.86
C SER A 89 -3.87 0.47 1.82
N ILE A 90 -4.80 0.85 2.67
CA ILE A 90 -5.47 2.17 2.60
C ILE A 90 -4.51 3.36 2.84
N PRO A 91 -3.69 3.39 3.91
CA PRO A 91 -2.95 4.59 4.27
C PRO A 91 -1.70 4.84 3.45
N THR A 92 -1.19 3.85 2.73
CA THR A 92 0.14 3.94 2.10
C THR A 92 0.19 4.93 0.94
N ALA A 93 -0.78 4.88 0.01
CA ALA A 93 -0.79 5.80 -1.12
C ALA A 93 -0.94 7.28 -0.70
N PRO A 94 -1.87 7.66 0.18
CA PRO A 94 -1.93 9.03 0.66
C PRO A 94 -0.69 9.45 1.47
N ALA A 95 -0.07 8.55 2.22
CA ALA A 95 1.18 8.85 2.94
C ALA A 95 2.33 9.15 1.97
N ILE A 96 2.44 8.41 0.88
CA ILE A 96 3.43 8.65 -0.18
C ILE A 96 3.15 9.99 -0.88
N ALA A 97 1.90 10.26 -1.24
CA ALA A 97 1.50 11.50 -1.88
C ALA A 97 1.83 12.72 -1.00
N GLU A 98 1.53 12.64 0.30
CA GLU A 98 1.83 13.69 1.25
C GLU A 98 3.34 13.88 1.47
N ALA A 99 4.12 12.79 1.48
CA ALA A 99 5.57 12.87 1.58
C ALA A 99 6.18 13.63 0.39
N TYR A 100 5.70 13.38 -0.84
CA TYR A 100 6.10 14.15 -2.01
C TYR A 100 5.66 15.60 -1.91
N ARG A 101 4.40 15.86 -1.53
CA ARG A 101 3.91 17.22 -1.34
C ARG A 101 4.75 18.04 -0.36
N ARG A 102 5.20 17.41 0.72
CA ARG A 102 6.10 18.06 1.69
C ARG A 102 7.50 18.29 1.14
N TYR A 103 7.95 17.46 0.23
CA TYR A 103 9.28 17.55 -0.37
C TYR A 103 9.37 18.65 -1.44
N ASP A 104 8.39 18.71 -2.36
CA ASP A 104 8.43 19.59 -3.53
C ASP A 104 7.29 20.62 -3.60
N GLY A 105 6.30 20.54 -2.71
CA GLY A 105 5.14 21.42 -2.69
C GLY A 105 4.06 21.10 -3.72
N GLU A 106 4.29 20.11 -4.61
CA GLU A 106 3.35 19.79 -5.68
C GLU A 106 2.19 18.92 -5.17
N LEU A 107 0.96 19.40 -5.35
CA LEU A 107 -0.24 18.61 -5.09
C LEU A 107 -0.53 17.67 -6.28
N ARG A 108 -0.42 16.38 -6.03
CA ARG A 108 -0.72 15.32 -7.01
C ARG A 108 -2.10 14.73 -6.75
N THR A 109 -2.95 14.73 -7.76
CA THR A 109 -4.36 14.30 -7.67
C THR A 109 -4.68 13.05 -8.47
N GLU A 110 -3.67 12.45 -9.10
CA GLU A 110 -3.81 11.23 -9.91
C GLU A 110 -2.84 10.15 -9.46
N LEU A 111 -3.25 8.90 -9.59
CA LEU A 111 -2.41 7.73 -9.38
C LEU A 111 -2.18 6.98 -10.70
N PRO A 112 -1.00 6.39 -10.90
CA PRO A 112 0.21 6.56 -10.10
C PRO A 112 0.71 8.00 -10.14
N LEU A 113 1.36 8.43 -9.05
CA LEU A 113 1.84 9.80 -8.90
C LEU A 113 2.79 10.19 -10.03
N LYS A 114 2.52 11.33 -10.67
CA LYS A 114 3.37 11.90 -11.72
C LYS A 114 4.58 12.62 -11.12
N ASN A 115 5.59 12.89 -11.94
CA ASN A 115 6.80 13.63 -11.55
C ASN A 115 7.52 13.02 -10.34
N THR A 116 7.61 11.71 -10.29
CA THR A 116 8.36 10.97 -9.27
C THR A 116 9.49 10.16 -9.92
N PRO A 117 10.54 9.78 -9.18
CA PRO A 117 11.58 8.89 -9.70
C PRO A 117 11.07 7.51 -10.17
N TYR A 118 9.88 7.12 -9.72
CA TYR A 118 9.22 5.86 -10.10
C TYR A 118 8.33 5.99 -11.34
N ALA A 119 7.97 7.22 -11.73
CA ALA A 119 7.15 7.43 -12.91
C ALA A 119 7.89 6.93 -14.15
N LYS A 120 7.27 6.02 -14.90
CA LYS A 120 7.81 5.60 -16.21
C LYS A 120 7.80 6.80 -17.14
N LYS A 121 8.94 7.06 -17.73
CA LYS A 121 9.10 8.04 -18.82
C LYS A 121 8.38 7.58 -20.07
#